data_4db05a604984b01260f30a4522e59eaf
#
_entry.id   4db05a604984b01260f30a4522e59eaf
#
_cell.length_a   1.000
_cell.length_b   1.000
_cell.length_c   1.000
_cell.angle_alpha   90.00
_cell.angle_beta   90.00
_cell.angle_gamma   90.00
#
_symmetry.space_group_name_H-M   'P 1'
#
loop_
_entity.id
_entity.type
_entity.pdbx_description
1 polymer ?
#
loop_
_entity_poly.entity_id
_entity_poly.type
_entity_poly.pdbx_seq_one_letter_code
_entity_poly.pdbx_strand_id
1 'polypeptide(L)'
;MATDFNRLIEALIGRKGRNGQARKENSSYYEAERRPDAIGIAVPPAMKKLLAKIGWPRMYVDSLEERLDVEGFRMGAKGEANKKLWDWWQANNMDVESGLAHTEALIHGVVYVTVSAPDPTDPLMDPSTPVIRVESPD
;
A
#
# COMPACT_ATOMS: atom_id res chain seq x y z
N MET A 1 1.20 -22.06 22.73
CA MET A 1 1.48 -21.62 21.35
C MET A 1 0.23 -21.29 20.54
N ALA A 2 -0.77 -22.19 20.37
CA ALA A 2 -2.00 -21.88 19.60
C ALA A 2 -2.81 -20.69 20.16
N THR A 3 -2.86 -20.54 21.48
CA THR A 3 -3.63 -19.48 22.15
C THR A 3 -3.05 -18.08 21.90
N ASP A 4 -1.73 -17.94 21.79
CA ASP A 4 -1.08 -16.66 21.52
C ASP A 4 -1.26 -16.23 20.04
N PHE A 5 -1.25 -17.20 19.13
CA PHE A 5 -1.48 -16.94 17.71
C PHE A 5 -2.92 -16.45 17.44
N ASN A 6 -3.91 -17.08 18.05
CA ASN A 6 -5.31 -16.63 17.92
C ASN A 6 -5.53 -15.23 18.50
N ARG A 7 -4.93 -14.91 19.66
CA ARG A 7 -4.96 -13.55 20.22
C ARG A 7 -4.32 -12.50 19.30
N LEU A 8 -3.21 -12.87 18.66
CA LEU A 8 -2.56 -12.00 17.69
C LEU A 8 -3.47 -11.74 16.49
N ILE A 9 -4.09 -12.78 15.93
CA ILE A 9 -5.04 -12.65 14.83
C ILE A 9 -6.22 -11.76 15.23
N GLU A 10 -6.84 -11.98 16.38
CA GLU A 10 -7.95 -11.15 16.86
C GLU A 10 -7.53 -9.68 17.04
N ALA A 11 -6.34 -9.43 17.57
CA ALA A 11 -5.80 -8.07 17.72
C ALA A 11 -5.58 -7.39 16.36
N LEU A 12 -5.09 -8.11 15.36
CA LEU A 12 -4.87 -7.62 14.00
C LEU A 12 -6.21 -7.34 13.29
N ILE A 13 -7.18 -8.26 13.39
CA ILE A 13 -8.53 -8.07 12.85
C ILE A 13 -9.21 -6.86 13.51
N GLY A 14 -9.07 -6.71 14.82
CA GLY A 14 -9.61 -5.58 15.56
C GLY A 14 -8.97 -4.24 15.16
N ARG A 15 -7.68 -4.21 14.82
CA ARG A 15 -7.02 -3.02 14.26
C ARG A 15 -7.50 -2.70 12.85
N LYS A 16 -7.66 -3.71 12.00
CA LYS A 16 -8.21 -3.54 10.65
C LYS A 16 -9.60 -2.92 10.71
N GLY A 17 -10.48 -3.42 11.57
CA GLY A 17 -11.86 -2.93 11.72
C GLY A 17 -11.95 -1.48 12.21
N ARG A 18 -11.15 -1.08 13.20
CA ARG A 18 -11.19 0.27 13.77
C ARG A 18 -10.81 1.36 12.78
N ASN A 19 -9.90 1.09 11.87
CA ASN A 19 -9.40 2.07 10.91
C ASN A 19 -10.10 1.98 9.54
N GLY A 20 -11.05 1.05 9.35
CA GLY A 20 -11.69 0.82 8.07
C GLY A 20 -12.42 2.05 7.53
N GLN A 21 -13.13 2.80 8.40
CA GLN A 21 -13.83 4.02 8.00
C GLN A 21 -12.85 5.12 7.55
N ALA A 22 -11.78 5.34 8.33
CA ALA A 22 -10.77 6.33 8.00
C ALA A 22 -10.05 5.99 6.66
N ARG A 23 -9.79 4.71 6.42
CA ARG A 23 -9.20 4.27 5.14
C ARG A 23 -10.11 4.58 3.96
N LYS A 24 -11.40 4.23 4.05
CA LYS A 24 -12.38 4.56 3.01
C LYS A 24 -12.48 6.06 2.74
N GLU A 25 -12.39 6.87 3.79
CA GLU A 25 -12.35 8.32 3.64
C GLU A 25 -11.09 8.77 2.91
N ASN A 26 -9.93 8.23 3.26
CA ASN A 26 -8.66 8.55 2.61
C ASN A 26 -8.69 8.15 1.13
N SER A 27 -9.18 6.93 0.79
CA SER A 27 -9.37 6.50 -0.59
C SER A 27 -10.27 7.48 -1.35
N SER A 28 -11.40 7.89 -0.75
CA SER A 28 -12.33 8.82 -1.39
C SER A 28 -11.73 10.21 -1.65
N TYR A 29 -10.79 10.65 -0.82
CA TYR A 29 -10.04 11.88 -1.07
C TYR A 29 -9.01 11.69 -2.18
N TYR A 30 -8.27 10.59 -2.18
CA TYR A 30 -7.28 10.27 -3.20
C TYR A 30 -7.94 10.13 -4.58
N GLU A 31 -9.07 9.43 -4.67
CA GLU A 31 -9.83 9.27 -5.92
C GLU A 31 -10.67 10.49 -6.31
N ALA A 32 -10.58 11.58 -5.53
CA ALA A 32 -11.36 12.79 -5.70
C ALA A 32 -12.88 12.53 -5.78
N GLU A 33 -13.36 11.51 -5.06
CA GLU A 33 -14.79 11.17 -5.01
C GLU A 33 -15.54 11.96 -3.95
N ARG A 34 -14.84 12.44 -2.92
CA ARG A 34 -15.45 13.21 -1.85
C ARG A 34 -15.80 14.60 -2.34
N ARG A 35 -17.08 14.89 -2.32
CA ARG A 35 -17.58 16.24 -2.60
C ARG A 35 -17.43 17.08 -1.32
N PRO A 36 -16.97 18.33 -1.39
CA PRO A 36 -17.04 19.22 -0.24
C PRO A 36 -18.50 19.35 0.20
N ASP A 37 -18.77 18.96 1.45
CA ASP A 37 -20.07 19.20 2.07
C ASP A 37 -20.32 20.70 2.07
N ALA A 38 -21.39 21.11 1.40
CA ALA A 38 -21.98 22.43 1.38
C ALA A 38 -21.03 23.57 1.82
N ILE A 39 -20.36 24.19 0.90
CA ILE A 39 -19.97 25.58 1.08
C ILE A 39 -21.28 26.31 1.36
N GLY A 40 -21.46 26.84 2.58
CA GLY A 40 -22.71 27.31 3.19
C GLY A 40 -23.46 28.44 2.51
N ILE A 41 -23.42 28.54 1.22
CA ILE A 41 -24.17 29.46 0.35
C ILE A 41 -24.96 28.56 -0.59
N ALA A 42 -26.23 28.92 -0.79
CA ALA A 42 -27.20 28.24 -1.66
C ALA A 42 -26.65 28.06 -3.09
N VAL A 43 -25.83 27.02 -3.27
CA VAL A 43 -25.40 26.59 -4.61
C VAL A 43 -26.56 25.85 -5.26
N PRO A 44 -27.09 26.35 -6.39
CA PRO A 44 -28.16 25.68 -7.09
C PRO A 44 -27.82 24.21 -7.38
N PRO A 45 -28.78 23.26 -7.31
CA PRO A 45 -28.52 21.83 -7.54
C PRO A 45 -27.83 21.54 -8.88
N ALA A 46 -28.09 22.33 -9.89
CA ALA A 46 -27.43 22.25 -11.21
C ALA A 46 -25.92 22.56 -11.15
N MET A 47 -25.51 23.49 -10.30
CA MET A 47 -24.09 23.83 -10.11
C MET A 47 -23.34 22.85 -9.25
N LYS A 48 -24.01 22.08 -8.39
CA LYS A 48 -23.39 20.98 -7.61
C LYS A 48 -22.81 19.90 -8.52
N LYS A 49 -23.31 19.74 -9.74
CA LYS A 49 -22.78 18.81 -10.75
C LYS A 49 -21.52 19.34 -11.43
N LEU A 50 -21.28 20.65 -11.39
CA LEU A 50 -20.14 21.33 -12.03
C LEU A 50 -18.96 21.53 -11.07
N LEU A 51 -19.06 21.13 -9.81
CA LEU A 51 -17.94 21.16 -8.88
C LEU A 51 -16.85 20.26 -9.42
N ALA A 52 -15.78 20.87 -9.90
CA ALA A 52 -14.63 20.19 -10.42
C ALA A 52 -14.06 19.24 -9.35
N LYS A 53 -13.77 18.01 -9.75
CA LYS A 53 -13.02 17.08 -8.90
C LYS A 53 -11.63 17.68 -8.70
N ILE A 54 -11.30 18.06 -7.48
CA ILE A 54 -10.00 18.63 -7.15
C ILE A 54 -9.07 17.47 -6.76
N GLY A 55 -8.17 17.10 -7.66
CA GLY A 55 -7.20 16.01 -7.47
C GLY A 55 -5.95 16.38 -6.63
N TRP A 56 -6.03 17.43 -5.77
CA TRP A 56 -4.90 17.84 -4.93
C TRP A 56 -4.34 16.73 -4.03
N PRO A 57 -5.18 15.93 -3.33
CA PRO A 57 -4.67 14.85 -2.49
C PRO A 57 -3.89 13.82 -3.30
N ARG A 58 -4.41 13.43 -4.47
CA ARG A 58 -3.73 12.51 -5.38
C ARG A 58 -2.39 13.07 -5.85
N MET A 59 -2.38 14.30 -6.35
CA MET A 59 -1.16 14.95 -6.82
C MET A 59 -0.09 15.03 -5.71
N TYR A 60 -0.50 15.25 -4.46
CA TYR A 60 0.42 15.27 -3.32
C TYR A 60 1.01 13.89 -3.04
N VAL A 61 0.18 12.84 -3.02
CA VAL A 61 0.63 11.46 -2.81
C VAL A 61 1.57 11.02 -3.93
N ASP A 62 1.15 11.21 -5.19
CA ASP A 62 1.93 10.81 -6.37
C ASP A 62 3.29 11.54 -6.40
N SER A 63 3.32 12.84 -6.06
CA SER A 63 4.58 13.60 -5.98
C SER A 63 5.54 13.14 -4.88
N LEU A 64 5.02 12.54 -3.80
CA LEU A 64 5.85 11.93 -2.76
C LEU A 64 6.33 10.55 -3.20
N GLU A 65 5.45 9.76 -3.78
CA GLU A 65 5.75 8.41 -4.25
C GLU A 65 6.86 8.42 -5.31
N GLU A 66 6.79 9.31 -6.29
CA GLU A 66 7.81 9.49 -7.34
C GLU A 66 9.24 9.76 -6.81
N ARG A 67 9.38 10.08 -5.53
CA ARG A 67 10.68 10.30 -4.86
C ARG A 67 11.13 9.12 -4.01
N LEU A 68 10.29 8.09 -3.90
CA LEU A 68 10.57 6.89 -3.13
C LEU A 68 11.05 5.79 -4.07
N ASP A 69 12.36 5.58 -4.10
CA ASP A 69 12.97 4.52 -4.89
C ASP A 69 13.85 3.62 -4.02
N VAL A 70 13.78 2.32 -4.24
CA VAL A 70 14.58 1.33 -3.54
C VAL A 70 15.80 0.99 -4.38
N GLU A 71 16.93 1.60 -4.04
CA GLU A 71 18.17 1.45 -4.80
C GLU A 71 18.93 0.15 -4.50
N GLY A 72 18.61 -0.54 -3.42
CA GLY A 72 19.26 -1.80 -3.07
C GLY A 72 19.21 -2.16 -1.58
N PHE A 73 19.81 -3.28 -1.25
CA PHE A 73 19.85 -3.83 0.11
C PHE A 73 21.28 -4.03 0.58
N ARG A 74 21.52 -3.75 1.86
CA ARG A 74 22.77 -4.07 2.54
C ARG A 74 22.51 -4.58 3.95
N MET A 75 23.36 -5.47 4.41
CA MET A 75 23.27 -6.00 5.77
C MET A 75 24.26 -5.26 6.68
N GLY A 76 23.69 -4.51 7.65
CA GLY A 76 24.48 -3.69 8.58
C GLY A 76 24.96 -2.36 7.98
N ALA A 77 25.43 -1.47 8.86
CA ALA A 77 25.78 -0.07 8.50
C ALA A 77 27.00 0.06 7.56
N LYS A 78 27.85 -0.95 7.50
CA LYS A 78 29.09 -0.96 6.68
C LYS A 78 29.13 -2.13 5.69
N GLY A 79 28.00 -2.84 5.51
CA GLY A 79 27.93 -3.98 4.60
C GLY A 79 27.94 -3.55 3.14
N GLU A 80 28.49 -4.41 2.28
CA GLU A 80 28.34 -4.29 0.84
C GLU A 80 26.89 -4.57 0.41
N ALA A 81 26.56 -4.17 -0.82
CA ALA A 81 25.27 -4.45 -1.42
C ALA A 81 24.99 -5.96 -1.47
N ASN A 82 23.83 -6.38 -1.01
CA ASN A 82 23.45 -7.79 -1.00
C ASN A 82 22.76 -8.15 -2.33
N LYS A 83 23.57 -8.71 -3.24
CA LYS A 83 23.09 -9.10 -4.56
C LYS A 83 21.94 -10.12 -4.48
N LYS A 84 21.97 -11.08 -3.55
CA LYS A 84 20.92 -12.11 -3.44
C LYS A 84 19.56 -11.51 -3.09
N LEU A 85 19.52 -10.53 -2.17
CA LEU A 85 18.27 -9.84 -1.84
C LEU A 85 17.77 -9.02 -3.03
N TRP A 86 18.67 -8.42 -3.79
CA TRP A 86 18.33 -7.70 -5.00
C TRP A 86 17.79 -8.62 -6.10
N ASP A 87 18.41 -9.79 -6.29
CA ASP A 87 17.92 -10.80 -7.24
C ASP A 87 16.50 -11.29 -6.87
N TRP A 88 16.21 -11.48 -5.57
CA TRP A 88 14.85 -11.79 -5.10
C TRP A 88 13.86 -10.66 -5.31
N TRP A 89 14.30 -9.42 -5.12
CA TRP A 89 13.50 -8.23 -5.39
C TRP A 89 13.08 -8.18 -6.86
N GLN A 90 14.03 -8.34 -7.76
CA GLN A 90 13.79 -8.34 -9.21
C GLN A 90 12.91 -9.53 -9.65
N ALA A 91 13.15 -10.73 -9.11
CA ALA A 91 12.36 -11.91 -9.43
C ALA A 91 10.87 -11.79 -9.04
N ASN A 92 10.56 -10.94 -8.05
CA ASN A 92 9.19 -10.66 -7.62
C ASN A 92 8.62 -9.37 -8.23
N ASN A 93 9.28 -8.78 -9.20
CA ASN A 93 8.84 -7.54 -9.86
C ASN A 93 8.59 -6.38 -8.86
N MET A 94 9.38 -6.35 -7.80
CA MET A 94 9.18 -5.41 -6.69
C MET A 94 9.49 -3.96 -7.06
N ASP A 95 10.13 -3.70 -8.20
CA ASP A 95 10.30 -2.33 -8.72
C ASP A 95 8.93 -1.68 -9.00
N VAL A 96 7.96 -2.46 -9.46
CA VAL A 96 6.58 -1.99 -9.69
C VAL A 96 5.75 -2.10 -8.42
N GLU A 97 5.81 -3.25 -7.74
CA GLU A 97 5.03 -3.54 -6.54
C GLU A 97 5.38 -2.59 -5.37
N SER A 98 6.63 -2.13 -5.27
CA SER A 98 7.02 -1.17 -4.23
C SER A 98 6.38 0.20 -4.42
N GLY A 99 6.21 0.67 -5.65
CA GLY A 99 5.49 1.91 -5.94
C GLY A 99 4.03 1.84 -5.47
N LEU A 100 3.36 0.72 -5.76
CA LEU A 100 2.01 0.46 -5.23
C LEU A 100 2.01 0.42 -3.70
N ALA A 101 2.99 -0.25 -3.09
CA ALA A 101 3.12 -0.31 -1.63
C ALA A 101 3.33 1.08 -1.01
N HIS A 102 4.16 1.93 -1.62
CA HIS A 102 4.38 3.29 -1.16
C HIS A 102 3.10 4.12 -1.27
N THR A 103 2.39 4.04 -2.39
CA THR A 103 1.11 4.73 -2.59
C THR A 103 0.09 4.31 -1.54
N GLU A 104 -0.12 3.01 -1.32
CA GLU A 104 -1.02 2.48 -0.28
C GLU A 104 -0.63 2.95 1.12
N ALA A 105 0.68 2.92 1.44
CA ALA A 105 1.18 3.40 2.72
C ALA A 105 0.96 4.91 2.93
N LEU A 106 1.10 5.71 1.88
CA LEU A 106 0.88 7.16 1.93
C LEU A 106 -0.61 7.49 2.08
N ILE A 107 -1.51 6.73 1.46
CA ILE A 107 -2.96 6.94 1.55
C ILE A 107 -3.50 6.45 2.90
N HIS A 108 -3.13 5.24 3.30
CA HIS A 108 -3.75 4.52 4.42
C HIS A 108 -2.94 4.51 5.71
N GLY A 109 -1.68 4.97 5.65
CA GLY A 109 -0.73 4.91 6.77
C GLY A 109 -0.19 3.50 7.06
N VAL A 110 -0.58 2.51 6.27
CA VAL A 110 -0.15 1.11 6.40
C VAL A 110 -0.31 0.38 5.07
N VAL A 111 0.61 -0.53 4.81
CA VAL A 111 0.54 -1.53 3.74
C VAL A 111 1.05 -2.86 4.30
N TYR A 112 0.63 -3.96 3.76
CA TYR A 112 1.11 -5.27 4.17
C TYR A 112 1.97 -5.88 3.05
N VAL A 113 3.08 -6.49 3.46
CA VAL A 113 3.91 -7.26 2.55
C VAL A 113 3.99 -8.67 3.09
N THR A 114 3.60 -9.64 2.28
CA THR A 114 3.67 -11.05 2.61
C THR A 114 4.87 -11.69 1.93
N VAL A 115 5.56 -12.56 2.67
CA VAL A 115 6.67 -13.35 2.14
C VAL A 115 6.38 -14.80 2.43
N SER A 116 6.33 -15.61 1.39
CA SER A 116 6.03 -17.04 1.48
C SER A 116 7.05 -17.87 0.71
N ALA A 117 7.08 -19.17 1.02
CA ALA A 117 7.79 -20.12 0.17
C ALA A 117 7.07 -20.23 -1.19
N PRO A 118 7.80 -20.51 -2.28
CA PRO A 118 7.20 -20.81 -3.58
C PRO A 118 6.36 -22.08 -3.51
N ASP A 119 5.36 -22.18 -4.38
CA ASP A 119 4.54 -23.37 -4.49
C ASP A 119 5.39 -24.53 -5.08
N PRO A 120 5.59 -25.62 -4.32
CA PRO A 120 6.39 -26.75 -4.79
C PRO A 120 5.75 -27.51 -5.98
N THR A 121 4.48 -27.26 -6.27
CA THR A 121 3.75 -27.89 -7.37
C THR A 121 3.81 -27.07 -8.66
N ASP A 122 4.25 -25.81 -8.59
CA ASP A 122 4.39 -24.95 -9.76
C ASP A 122 5.80 -25.10 -10.38
N PRO A 123 5.92 -25.74 -11.56
CA PRO A 123 7.20 -25.97 -12.21
C PRO A 123 7.88 -24.69 -12.73
N LEU A 124 7.17 -23.56 -12.74
CA LEU A 124 7.68 -22.26 -13.19
C LEU A 124 8.32 -21.46 -12.06
N MET A 125 8.10 -21.87 -10.82
CA MET A 125 8.67 -21.19 -9.67
C MET A 125 10.03 -21.79 -9.29
N ASP A 126 11.03 -20.92 -9.09
CA ASP A 126 12.32 -21.32 -8.53
C ASP A 126 12.15 -21.60 -7.03
N PRO A 127 12.41 -22.86 -6.56
CA PRO A 127 12.27 -23.20 -5.15
C PRO A 127 13.21 -22.43 -4.20
N SER A 128 14.24 -21.78 -4.73
CA SER A 128 15.18 -20.96 -3.95
C SER A 128 14.77 -19.49 -3.79
N THR A 129 13.73 -19.05 -4.51
CA THR A 129 13.27 -17.68 -4.55
C THR A 129 11.97 -17.53 -3.77
N PRO A 130 11.93 -16.72 -2.69
CA PRO A 130 10.70 -16.46 -1.96
C PRO A 130 9.71 -15.69 -2.82
N VAL A 131 8.42 -15.90 -2.59
CA VAL A 131 7.34 -15.12 -3.20
C VAL A 131 7.02 -13.94 -2.29
N ILE A 132 7.16 -12.75 -2.82
CA ILE A 132 6.88 -11.49 -2.14
C ILE A 132 5.66 -10.86 -2.80
N ARG A 133 4.67 -10.47 -2.00
CA ARG A 133 3.45 -9.81 -2.50
C ARG A 133 3.09 -8.62 -1.64
N VAL A 134 2.62 -7.58 -2.28
CA VAL A 134 2.04 -6.41 -1.63
C VAL A 134 0.54 -6.63 -1.50
N GLU A 135 0.00 -6.40 -0.32
CA GLU A 135 -1.41 -6.58 0.00
C GLU A 135 -1.98 -5.23 0.46
N SER A 136 -3.05 -4.78 -0.19
CA SER A 136 -3.76 -3.58 0.22
C SER A 136 -4.40 -3.77 1.61
N PRO A 137 -4.46 -2.72 2.44
CA PRO A 137 -5.15 -2.75 3.73
C PRO A 137 -6.68 -2.72 3.62
N ASP A 138 -7.24 -2.49 2.43
CA ASP A 138 -8.68 -2.42 2.15
C ASP A 138 -9.36 -3.79 1.99
#